data_62bbefab63fe3f16e6da4b1a6ce21b96
#
_entry.id   62bbefab63fe3f16e6da4b1a6ce21b96
#
_cell.length_a   1.000
_cell.length_b   1.000
_cell.length_c   1.000
_cell.angle_alpha   90.00
_cell.angle_beta   90.00
_cell.angle_gamma   90.00
#
_symmetry.space_group_name_H-M   'P 1'
#
loop_
_entity.id
_entity.type
_entity.pdbx_description
1 polymer ?
#
loop_
_entity_poly.entity_id
_entity_poly.type
_entity_poly.pdbx_seq_one_letter_code
_entity_poly.pdbx_strand_id
1 'polypeptide(L)'
;MRGDDNRMMENRHGLLVDACLTFADGHAERVAALHMIEPLADRPRAITLGADKAYDTEDFVNELRSMKVTPHVAQNTSGRRSALDGRTTRHGGYAASRRIRKRIEEAFGWIKTVAGQDKTKFRGRDRVGWAFTFAAAAYNLVRLPKLMTETG
;
A
#
# COMPACT_ATOMS: atom_id res chain seq x y z
N MET A 1 13.72 18.60 2.04
CA MET A 1 12.37 18.21 1.62
C MET A 1 12.23 16.73 1.84
N ARG A 2 11.35 16.32 2.71
CA ARG A 2 11.13 14.90 3.03
C ARG A 2 10.01 14.41 2.12
N GLY A 3 10.27 13.38 1.35
CA GLY A 3 9.28 12.68 0.55
C GLY A 3 8.92 11.38 1.21
N ASP A 4 7.67 10.97 1.17
CA ASP A 4 7.22 9.66 1.62
C ASP A 4 6.97 8.74 0.43
N ASP A 5 7.46 7.53 0.58
CA ASP A 5 7.35 6.48 -0.41
C ASP A 5 6.02 5.74 -0.24
N ASN A 6 5.15 5.85 -1.21
CA ASN A 6 3.88 5.13 -1.24
C ASN A 6 3.98 3.91 -2.14
N ARG A 7 3.49 2.77 -1.67
CA ARG A 7 3.54 1.49 -2.39
C ARG A 7 2.23 0.75 -2.26
N MET A 8 1.84 0.12 -3.34
CA MET A 8 0.72 -0.80 -3.37
C MET A 8 1.24 -2.22 -3.61
N MET A 9 0.81 -3.15 -2.77
CA MET A 9 1.20 -4.56 -2.85
C MET A 9 -0.04 -5.43 -3.03
N GLU A 10 0.08 -6.42 -3.91
CA GLU A 10 -0.88 -7.52 -4.00
C GLU A 10 -0.64 -8.48 -2.84
N ASN A 11 -1.69 -8.73 -2.03
CA ASN A 11 -1.56 -9.48 -0.77
C ASN A 11 -1.30 -10.97 -0.94
N ARG A 12 -1.76 -11.58 -2.03
CA ARG A 12 -1.69 -13.02 -2.23
C ARG A 12 -0.24 -13.51 -2.40
N HIS A 13 0.51 -12.83 -3.25
CA HIS A 13 1.87 -13.21 -3.59
C HIS A 13 2.91 -12.24 -3.01
N GLY A 14 2.47 -11.06 -2.53
CA GLY A 14 3.33 -10.03 -1.98
C GLY A 14 4.17 -9.32 -3.05
N LEU A 15 3.63 -9.16 -4.26
CA LEU A 15 4.24 -8.39 -5.32
C LEU A 15 3.84 -6.93 -5.22
N LEU A 16 4.78 -6.03 -5.45
CA LEU A 16 4.51 -4.59 -5.57
C LEU A 16 3.89 -4.31 -6.94
N VAL A 17 2.68 -3.76 -6.94
CA VAL A 17 1.92 -3.49 -8.18
C VAL A 17 1.98 -2.04 -8.58
N ASP A 18 2.22 -1.14 -7.64
CA ASP A 18 2.42 0.28 -7.91
C ASP A 18 3.27 0.94 -6.82
N ALA A 19 3.92 2.05 -7.17
CA ALA A 19 4.74 2.83 -6.26
C ALA A 19 4.82 4.29 -6.73
N CYS A 20 4.64 5.23 -5.82
CA CYS A 20 4.82 6.65 -6.10
C CYS A 20 5.47 7.39 -4.94
N LEU A 21 6.11 8.50 -5.25
CA LEU A 21 6.73 9.40 -4.28
C LEU A 21 5.83 10.62 -4.07
N THR A 22 5.45 10.88 -2.82
CA THR A 22 4.70 12.08 -2.44
C THR A 22 5.49 12.97 -1.49
N PHE A 23 4.96 14.15 -1.21
CA PHE A 23 5.44 14.91 -0.06
C PHE A 23 5.01 14.23 1.24
N ALA A 24 5.83 14.36 2.30
CA ALA A 24 5.52 13.88 3.63
C ALA A 24 4.35 14.66 4.24
N ASP A 25 3.15 14.37 3.77
CA ASP A 25 1.89 14.91 4.21
C ASP A 25 0.83 13.80 4.15
N GLY A 26 0.23 13.51 5.28
CA GLY A 26 -0.75 12.44 5.39
C GLY A 26 -1.97 12.60 4.48
N HIS A 27 -2.27 13.82 3.99
CA HIS A 27 -3.28 14.03 2.97
C HIS A 27 -2.77 13.56 1.59
N ALA A 28 -1.56 13.94 1.21
CA ALA A 28 -0.95 13.55 -0.06
C ALA A 28 -0.79 12.03 -0.18
N GLU A 29 -0.45 11.34 0.92
CA GLU A 29 -0.37 9.88 0.96
C GLU A 29 -1.72 9.21 0.66
N ARG A 30 -2.82 9.72 1.26
CA ARG A 30 -4.17 9.20 1.01
C ARG A 30 -4.61 9.43 -0.43
N VAL A 31 -4.35 10.61 -0.98
CA VAL A 31 -4.64 10.93 -2.39
C VAL A 31 -3.84 10.01 -3.32
N ALA A 32 -2.57 9.79 -3.04
CA ALA A 32 -1.73 8.86 -3.81
C ALA A 32 -2.28 7.43 -3.79
N ALA A 33 -2.72 6.95 -2.62
CA ALA A 33 -3.32 5.62 -2.52
C ALA A 33 -4.60 5.49 -3.35
N LEU A 34 -5.44 6.53 -3.38
CA LEU A 34 -6.64 6.56 -4.22
C LEU A 34 -6.28 6.54 -5.71
N HIS A 35 -5.30 7.31 -6.15
CA HIS A 35 -4.83 7.29 -7.55
C HIS A 35 -4.23 5.95 -7.96
N MET A 36 -3.50 5.27 -7.08
CA MET A 36 -2.96 3.95 -7.37
C MET A 36 -4.05 2.87 -7.48
N ILE A 37 -5.15 2.99 -6.71
CA ILE A 37 -6.24 2.00 -6.73
C ILE A 37 -7.26 2.25 -7.83
N GLU A 38 -7.45 3.49 -8.26
CA GLU A 38 -8.45 3.89 -9.24
C GLU A 38 -8.40 3.06 -10.54
N PRO A 39 -7.24 2.82 -11.18
CA PRO A 39 -7.16 2.01 -12.40
C PRO A 39 -7.55 0.54 -12.17
N LEU A 40 -7.55 0.10 -10.91
CA LEU A 40 -7.90 -1.27 -10.51
C LEU A 40 -9.37 -1.40 -10.11
N ALA A 41 -10.06 -0.29 -9.86
CA ALA A 41 -11.44 -0.27 -9.35
C ALA A 41 -12.48 -0.72 -10.40
N ASP A 42 -12.19 -0.51 -11.68
CA ASP A 42 -13.09 -0.88 -12.80
C ASP A 42 -13.01 -2.36 -13.20
N ARG A 43 -12.66 -3.23 -12.26
CA ARG A 43 -12.58 -4.68 -12.50
C ARG A 43 -13.88 -5.38 -12.12
N PRO A 44 -14.23 -6.50 -12.78
CA PRO A 44 -15.46 -7.25 -12.49
C PRO A 44 -15.46 -7.88 -11.09
N ARG A 45 -14.30 -8.04 -10.45
CA ARG A 45 -14.18 -8.57 -9.09
C ARG A 45 -14.04 -7.44 -8.08
N ALA A 46 -14.81 -7.51 -7.00
CA ALA A 46 -14.63 -6.65 -5.84
C ALA A 46 -13.20 -6.78 -5.30
N ILE A 47 -12.57 -5.66 -5.03
CA ILE A 47 -11.22 -5.60 -4.46
C ILE A 47 -11.26 -5.00 -3.07
N THR A 48 -10.25 -5.31 -2.28
CA THR A 48 -10.06 -4.75 -0.94
C THR A 48 -8.74 -4.01 -0.87
N LEU A 49 -8.71 -2.87 -0.20
CA LEU A 49 -7.50 -2.10 0.07
C LEU A 49 -7.20 -2.13 1.56
N GLY A 50 -6.07 -2.75 1.93
CA GLY A 50 -5.53 -2.72 3.28
C GLY A 50 -4.62 -1.51 3.48
N ALA A 51 -4.85 -0.75 4.55
CA ALA A 51 -4.02 0.40 4.92
C ALA A 51 -3.85 0.50 6.44
N ASP A 52 -2.92 1.32 6.88
CA ASP A 52 -2.70 1.55 8.30
C ASP A 52 -3.72 2.52 8.91
N LYS A 53 -3.60 2.78 10.23
CA LYS A 53 -4.53 3.64 10.96
C LYS A 53 -4.50 5.12 10.56
N ALA A 54 -3.46 5.59 9.88
CA ALA A 54 -3.38 6.97 9.37
C ALA A 54 -4.37 7.21 8.24
N TYR A 55 -4.78 6.15 7.56
CA TYR A 55 -5.78 6.18 6.48
C TYR A 55 -7.23 6.03 6.98
N ASP A 56 -7.44 5.88 8.29
CA ASP A 56 -8.79 5.78 8.88
C ASP A 56 -9.43 7.17 9.00
N THR A 57 -9.78 7.75 7.86
CA THR A 57 -10.51 9.01 7.74
C THR A 57 -11.80 8.79 6.96
N GLU A 58 -12.82 9.57 7.30
CA GLU A 58 -14.14 9.44 6.69
C GLU A 58 -14.08 9.65 5.17
N ASP A 59 -13.37 10.67 4.71
CA ASP A 59 -13.19 10.98 3.29
C ASP A 59 -12.54 9.80 2.56
N PHE A 60 -11.43 9.27 3.05
CA PHE A 60 -10.72 8.17 2.40
C PHE A 60 -11.58 6.89 2.33
N VAL A 61 -12.28 6.55 3.42
CA VAL A 61 -13.17 5.38 3.47
C VAL A 61 -14.34 5.53 2.52
N ASN A 62 -14.93 6.74 2.42
CA ASN A 62 -16.03 7.01 1.52
C ASN A 62 -15.60 6.98 0.05
N GLU A 63 -14.42 7.53 -0.28
CA GLU A 63 -13.86 7.47 -1.64
C GLU A 63 -13.59 6.02 -2.08
N LEU A 64 -13.01 5.18 -1.23
CA LEU A 64 -12.85 3.75 -1.54
C LEU A 64 -14.20 3.08 -1.81
N ARG A 65 -15.21 3.36 -0.99
CA ARG A 65 -16.54 2.80 -1.18
C ARG A 65 -17.22 3.27 -2.47
N SER A 66 -17.02 4.54 -2.85
CA SER A 66 -17.53 5.08 -4.12
C SER A 66 -16.95 4.36 -5.33
N MET A 67 -15.68 3.97 -5.25
CA MET A 67 -14.98 3.15 -6.25
C MET A 67 -15.28 1.64 -6.14
N LYS A 68 -16.23 1.23 -5.29
CA LYS A 68 -16.53 -0.20 -5.02
C LYS A 68 -15.36 -0.99 -4.46
N VAL A 69 -14.45 -0.31 -3.78
CA VAL A 69 -13.30 -0.91 -3.07
C VAL A 69 -13.65 -1.07 -1.60
N THR A 70 -13.47 -2.27 -1.04
CA THR A 70 -13.73 -2.52 0.38
C THR A 70 -12.54 -2.01 1.22
N PRO A 71 -12.75 -1.06 2.15
CA PRO A 71 -11.67 -0.53 2.97
C PRO A 71 -11.32 -1.50 4.11
N HIS A 72 -10.15 -2.12 4.06
CA HIS A 72 -9.59 -2.91 5.16
C HIS A 72 -8.55 -2.10 5.95
N VAL A 73 -8.84 -0.85 6.21
CA VAL A 73 -8.00 0.07 6.97
C VAL A 73 -7.94 -0.33 8.44
N ALA A 74 -6.80 -0.15 9.09
CA ALA A 74 -6.70 -0.35 10.54
C ALA A 74 -7.47 0.76 11.27
N GLN A 75 -8.35 0.39 12.22
CA GLN A 75 -9.14 1.36 12.97
C GLN A 75 -8.25 2.26 13.84
N ASN A 76 -8.50 3.56 13.78
CA ASN A 76 -7.91 4.55 14.67
C ASN A 76 -8.94 4.93 15.73
N THR A 77 -8.76 4.37 16.91
CA THR A 77 -9.61 4.63 18.08
C THR A 77 -8.93 5.54 19.11
N SER A 78 -7.78 6.12 18.79
CA SER A 78 -7.03 7.03 19.67
C SER A 78 -7.72 8.40 19.72
N GLY A 79 -8.55 8.61 20.75
CA GLY A 79 -9.27 9.88 20.98
C GLY A 79 -10.38 10.20 20.00
N ARG A 80 -10.76 9.27 19.11
CA ARG A 80 -11.84 9.46 18.14
C ARG A 80 -12.52 8.15 17.76
N ARG A 81 -13.69 8.26 17.12
CA ARG A 81 -14.36 7.13 16.49
C ARG A 81 -13.70 6.83 15.14
N SER A 82 -13.51 5.54 14.85
CA SER A 82 -13.07 5.07 13.55
C SER A 82 -14.12 5.37 12.47
N ALA A 83 -13.68 5.69 11.25
CA ALA A 83 -14.54 5.81 10.08
C ALA A 83 -15.06 4.44 9.58
N LEU A 84 -14.42 3.35 10.01
CA LEU A 84 -14.88 1.99 9.72
C LEU A 84 -15.97 1.54 10.67
N ASP A 85 -17.01 0.98 10.11
CA ASP A 85 -18.13 0.39 10.83
C ASP A 85 -18.14 -1.15 10.75
N GLY A 86 -19.12 -1.76 11.42
CA GLY A 86 -19.30 -3.20 11.46
C GLY A 86 -19.58 -3.87 10.11
N ARG A 87 -19.95 -3.12 9.07
CA ARG A 87 -20.08 -3.66 7.70
C ARG A 87 -18.77 -4.23 7.17
N THR A 88 -17.66 -3.63 7.56
CA THR A 88 -16.32 -4.08 7.18
C THR A 88 -15.69 -4.97 8.24
N THR A 89 -15.70 -4.53 9.51
CA THR A 89 -14.90 -5.14 10.58
C THR A 89 -15.39 -6.51 11.04
N ARG A 90 -16.66 -6.84 10.82
CA ARG A 90 -17.25 -8.14 11.19
C ARG A 90 -16.86 -9.28 10.25
N HIS A 91 -16.35 -9.00 9.05
CA HIS A 91 -15.96 -10.02 8.09
C HIS A 91 -14.60 -10.62 8.42
N GLY A 92 -14.49 -11.96 8.35
CA GLY A 92 -13.23 -12.68 8.56
C GLY A 92 -12.11 -12.22 7.61
N GLY A 93 -12.46 -11.78 6.40
CA GLY A 93 -11.52 -11.19 5.44
C GLY A 93 -10.82 -9.94 5.95
N TYR A 94 -11.47 -9.13 6.80
CA TYR A 94 -10.84 -7.98 7.43
C TYR A 94 -9.67 -8.38 8.35
N ALA A 95 -9.89 -9.36 9.23
CA ALA A 95 -8.85 -9.86 10.13
C ALA A 95 -7.69 -10.51 9.36
N ALA A 96 -7.99 -11.28 8.30
CA ALA A 96 -7.00 -11.88 7.42
C ALA A 96 -6.16 -10.81 6.70
N SER A 97 -6.81 -9.82 6.11
CA SER A 97 -6.15 -8.70 5.43
C SER A 97 -5.21 -7.94 6.36
N ARG A 98 -5.61 -7.69 7.60
CA ARG A 98 -4.75 -7.04 8.59
C ARG A 98 -3.50 -7.83 8.95
N ARG A 99 -3.59 -9.15 9.02
CA ARG A 99 -2.40 -10.00 9.25
C ARG A 99 -1.44 -9.99 8.07
N ILE A 100 -1.98 -10.08 6.85
CA ILE A 100 -1.20 -10.17 5.62
C ILE A 100 -0.53 -8.82 5.30
N ARG A 101 -1.10 -7.70 5.75
CA ARG A 101 -0.55 -6.36 5.54
C ARG A 101 0.92 -6.22 5.91
N LYS A 102 1.38 -6.97 6.90
CA LYS A 102 2.80 -6.96 7.31
C LYS A 102 3.78 -7.32 6.20
N ARG A 103 3.34 -7.99 5.13
CA ARG A 103 4.20 -8.31 3.97
C ARG A 103 4.75 -7.06 3.28
N ILE A 104 4.00 -5.96 3.28
CA ILE A 104 4.49 -4.71 2.70
C ILE A 104 5.67 -4.15 3.51
N GLU A 105 5.68 -4.37 4.82
CA GLU A 105 6.79 -3.96 5.70
C GLU A 105 8.07 -4.73 5.37
N GLU A 106 7.96 -6.01 4.98
CA GLU A 106 9.10 -6.81 4.51
C GLU A 106 9.69 -6.25 3.22
N ALA A 107 8.84 -5.83 2.26
CA ALA A 107 9.29 -5.18 1.03
C ALA A 107 9.98 -3.84 1.33
N PHE A 108 9.47 -3.04 2.24
CA PHE A 108 10.11 -1.81 2.69
C PHE A 108 11.49 -2.08 3.30
N GLY A 109 11.58 -3.08 4.18
CA GLY A 109 12.84 -3.49 4.79
C GLY A 109 13.87 -3.90 3.73
N TRP A 110 13.49 -4.72 2.77
CA TRP A 110 14.37 -5.16 1.68
C TRP A 110 14.85 -3.99 0.81
N ILE A 111 13.97 -3.07 0.42
CA ILE A 111 14.33 -1.92 -0.40
C ILE A 111 15.29 -0.99 0.34
N LYS A 112 15.09 -0.78 1.63
CA LYS A 112 15.99 0.05 2.44
C LYS A 112 17.36 -0.58 2.61
N THR A 113 17.43 -1.87 2.92
CA THR A 113 18.67 -2.56 3.28
C THR A 113 19.41 -3.12 2.06
N VAL A 114 18.73 -3.99 1.29
CA VAL A 114 19.37 -4.73 0.18
C VAL A 114 19.51 -3.85 -1.06
N ALA A 115 18.48 -3.05 -1.41
CA ALA A 115 18.55 -2.12 -2.54
C ALA A 115 19.25 -0.79 -2.19
N GLY A 116 19.67 -0.59 -0.93
CA GLY A 116 20.42 0.58 -0.51
C GLY A 116 19.68 1.90 -0.56
N GLN A 117 18.34 1.88 -0.49
CA GLN A 117 17.48 3.07 -0.57
C GLN A 117 17.17 3.69 0.81
N ASP A 118 17.97 3.37 1.84
CA ASP A 118 17.80 3.96 3.18
C ASP A 118 18.10 5.47 3.18
N LYS A 119 19.10 5.88 2.41
CA LYS A 119 19.41 7.29 2.17
C LYS A 119 19.49 7.55 0.68
N THR A 120 18.66 8.44 0.16
CA THR A 120 18.69 8.74 -1.27
C THR A 120 19.99 9.46 -1.62
N LYS A 121 20.75 8.91 -2.58
CA LYS A 121 21.95 9.53 -3.15
C LYS A 121 21.61 10.51 -4.27
N PHE A 122 20.34 10.56 -4.65
CA PHE A 122 19.86 11.39 -5.75
C PHE A 122 19.24 12.69 -5.24
N ARG A 123 19.39 13.75 -6.01
CA ARG A 123 18.73 15.04 -5.79
C ARG A 123 17.66 15.24 -6.87
N GLY A 124 16.51 15.77 -6.45
CA GLY A 124 15.36 16.00 -7.31
C GLY A 124 14.34 14.86 -7.29
N ARG A 125 13.07 15.25 -7.31
CA ARG A 125 11.91 14.36 -7.15
C ARG A 125 11.88 13.25 -8.21
N ASP A 126 12.14 13.59 -9.46
CA ASP A 126 12.05 12.65 -10.57
C ASP A 126 13.10 11.53 -10.47
N ARG A 127 14.35 11.89 -10.11
CA ARG A 127 15.42 10.90 -9.95
C ARG A 127 15.20 10.00 -8.74
N VAL A 128 14.71 10.55 -7.63
CA VAL A 128 14.36 9.77 -6.43
C VAL A 128 13.18 8.84 -6.73
N GLY A 129 12.14 9.34 -7.39
CA GLY A 129 10.99 8.54 -7.80
C GLY A 129 11.38 7.42 -8.76
N TRP A 130 12.25 7.68 -9.74
CA TRP A 130 12.76 6.65 -10.65
C TRP A 130 13.55 5.57 -9.92
N ALA A 131 14.48 5.95 -9.04
CA ALA A 131 15.28 5.00 -8.26
C ALA A 131 14.40 4.12 -7.36
N PHE A 132 13.35 4.70 -6.80
CA PHE A 132 12.37 4.02 -5.97
C PHE A 132 11.52 3.02 -6.77
N THR A 133 11.02 3.41 -7.94
CA THR A 133 10.29 2.52 -8.85
C THR A 133 11.16 1.37 -9.34
N PHE A 134 12.43 1.65 -9.64
CA PHE A 134 13.39 0.63 -10.02
C PHE A 134 13.67 -0.37 -8.89
N ALA A 135 13.81 0.11 -7.65
CA ALA A 135 13.99 -0.75 -6.49
C ALA A 135 12.76 -1.63 -6.22
N ALA A 136 11.54 -1.11 -6.44
CA ALA A 136 10.31 -1.89 -6.36
C ALA A 136 10.24 -2.99 -7.44
N ALA A 137 10.66 -2.69 -8.66
CA ALA A 137 10.76 -3.68 -9.74
C ALA A 137 11.81 -4.76 -9.41
N ALA A 138 12.97 -4.38 -8.87
CA ALA A 138 14.01 -5.30 -8.45
C ALA A 138 13.53 -6.24 -7.33
N TYR A 139 12.77 -5.73 -6.37
CA TYR A 139 12.12 -6.56 -5.33
C TYR A 139 11.24 -7.64 -5.96
N ASN A 140 10.38 -7.27 -6.92
CA ASN A 140 9.52 -8.23 -7.60
C ASN A 140 10.33 -9.29 -8.36
N LEU A 141 11.40 -8.90 -9.06
CA LEU A 141 12.27 -9.82 -9.79
C LEU A 141 12.95 -10.84 -8.87
N VAL A 142 13.32 -10.46 -7.65
CA VAL A 142 13.88 -11.40 -6.65
C VAL A 142 12.80 -12.32 -6.08
N ARG A 143 11.56 -11.84 -5.97
CA ARG A 143 10.46 -12.61 -5.38
C ARG A 143 9.82 -13.60 -6.35
N LEU A 144 9.71 -13.26 -7.63
CA LEU A 144 9.06 -14.10 -8.65
C LEU A 144 9.61 -15.52 -8.73
N PRO A 145 10.94 -15.78 -8.79
CA PRO A 145 11.47 -17.15 -8.82
C PRO A 145 11.06 -17.98 -7.60
N LYS A 146 11.01 -17.35 -6.42
CA LYS A 146 10.57 -18.06 -5.18
C LYS A 146 9.11 -18.48 -5.28
N LEU A 147 8.23 -17.63 -5.80
CA LEU A 147 6.83 -17.96 -6.00
C LEU A 147 6.64 -19.08 -7.04
N MET A 148 7.46 -19.09 -8.09
CA MET A 148 7.41 -20.14 -9.11
C MET A 148 7.83 -21.51 -8.57
N THR A 149 8.74 -21.55 -7.58
CA THR A 149 9.16 -22.81 -6.93
C THR A 149 8.17 -23.30 -5.87
N GLU A 150 7.41 -22.39 -5.24
CA GLU A 150 6.38 -22.74 -4.24
C GLU A 150 5.09 -23.31 -4.87
N THR A 151 4.86 -23.08 -6.16
CA THR A 151 3.66 -23.53 -6.89
C THR A 151 3.86 -24.81 -7.69
N GLY A 152 5.04 -25.39 -7.67
CA GLY A 152 5.40 -26.72 -8.23
C GLY A 152 5.48 -27.76 -7.15
#